data_65dbe892a45ad887fc65fc6bfc99856a
#
_entry.id   65dbe892a45ad887fc65fc6bfc99856a
#
_cell.length_a   1.000
_cell.length_b   1.000
_cell.length_c   1.000
_cell.angle_alpha   90.00
_cell.angle_beta   90.00
_cell.angle_gamma   90.00
#
_symmetry.space_group_name_H-M   'P 1'
#
loop_
_entity.id
_entity.type
_entity.pdbx_description
1 polymer ?
#
loop_
_entity_poly.entity_id
_entity_poly.type
_entity_poly.pdbx_seq_one_letter_code
_entity_poly.pdbx_strand_id
1 'polypeptide(L)'
;MSFAQLKSNRTDVSKLLEAANGQNGVQDNQRPAQDERMWQPTRDKVGNGYAVIRFLPGQADAPTPWVRYWDHAFKGPSGQWYIEKSLTSLGKADPLSELNSKMWNSGVESDKTIVRQRKRNLRYIANVLIISDPANPANEGQVKLYRFGKKIFDKIMDSMQPQFPDEKPVNPFDMW
;
A
#
# COMPACT_ATOMS: atom_id res chain seq x y z
N MET A 1 -2.97 25.59 42.23
CA MET A 1 -3.42 26.67 41.32
C MET A 1 -4.57 27.40 41.98
N SER A 2 -4.48 28.72 42.13
CA SER A 2 -5.54 29.55 42.75
C SER A 2 -6.63 29.81 41.73
N PHE A 3 -7.91 29.91 42.19
CA PHE A 3 -9.08 30.23 41.36
C PHE A 3 -8.93 31.60 40.62
N ALA A 4 -8.11 32.50 41.15
CA ALA A 4 -7.72 33.76 40.54
C ALA A 4 -6.83 33.55 39.27
N GLN A 5 -5.96 32.56 39.29
CA GLN A 5 -5.09 32.22 38.16
C GLN A 5 -5.88 31.53 37.02
N LEU A 6 -6.96 30.81 37.34
CA LEU A 6 -7.87 30.23 36.35
C LEU A 6 -8.74 31.29 35.66
N LYS A 7 -9.09 32.37 36.37
CA LYS A 7 -9.83 33.52 35.80
C LYS A 7 -8.99 34.36 34.82
N SER A 8 -7.67 34.42 35.00
CA SER A 8 -6.78 35.16 34.08
C SER A 8 -6.49 34.42 32.79
N ASN A 9 -6.73 33.09 32.73
CA ASN A 9 -6.57 32.27 31.54
C ASN A 9 -7.88 32.14 30.75
N ARG A 10 -8.68 33.20 30.67
CA ARG A 10 -9.81 33.23 29.74
C ARG A 10 -9.26 33.14 28.31
N THR A 11 -9.33 31.98 27.74
CA THR A 11 -9.07 31.79 26.31
C THR A 11 -10.10 32.60 25.54
N ASP A 12 -9.61 33.48 24.68
CA ASP A 12 -10.48 34.35 23.85
C ASP A 12 -11.43 33.46 23.03
N VAL A 13 -12.71 33.74 23.10
CA VAL A 13 -13.75 32.96 22.41
C VAL A 13 -13.50 32.94 20.91
N SER A 14 -12.92 33.99 20.35
CA SER A 14 -12.51 34.01 18.93
C SER A 14 -11.44 32.96 18.62
N LYS A 15 -10.44 32.79 19.49
CA LYS A 15 -9.43 31.74 19.33
C LYS A 15 -9.98 30.33 19.51
N LEU A 16 -10.98 30.14 20.38
CA LEU A 16 -11.67 28.88 20.52
C LEU A 16 -12.53 28.54 19.31
N LEU A 17 -13.21 29.53 18.73
CA LEU A 17 -13.98 29.41 17.51
C LEU A 17 -13.07 29.13 16.29
N GLU A 18 -11.95 29.82 16.23
CA GLU A 18 -10.94 29.59 15.18
C GLU A 18 -10.31 28.19 15.27
N ALA A 19 -9.99 27.72 16.48
CA ALA A 19 -9.54 26.37 16.72
C ALA A 19 -10.62 25.31 16.40
N ALA A 20 -11.87 25.56 16.75
CA ALA A 20 -12.99 24.68 16.44
C ALA A 20 -13.30 24.65 14.93
N ASN A 21 -13.23 25.79 14.26
CA ASN A 21 -13.41 25.89 12.82
C ASN A 21 -12.19 25.29 12.06
N GLY A 22 -10.98 25.44 12.60
CA GLY A 22 -9.78 24.80 12.06
C GLY A 22 -9.79 23.28 12.20
N GLN A 23 -10.45 22.73 13.24
CA GLN A 23 -10.66 21.30 13.39
C GLN A 23 -11.83 20.78 12.53
N ASN A 24 -12.80 21.61 12.20
CA ASN A 24 -13.89 21.30 11.28
C ASN A 24 -13.57 21.70 9.82
N GLY A 25 -12.41 22.30 9.58
CA GLY A 25 -11.91 22.48 8.23
C GLY A 25 -11.86 21.09 7.62
N VAL A 26 -12.79 20.83 6.70
CA VAL A 26 -12.73 19.72 5.75
C VAL A 26 -11.27 19.62 5.37
N GLN A 27 -10.58 18.57 5.82
CA GLN A 27 -9.29 18.23 5.25
C GLN A 27 -9.57 18.17 3.76
N ASP A 28 -9.18 19.23 3.08
CA ASP A 28 -9.05 19.22 1.64
C ASP A 28 -8.37 17.86 1.37
N ASN A 29 -9.04 17.02 0.59
CA ASN A 29 -8.57 15.69 0.24
C ASN A 29 -7.30 15.83 -0.62
N GLN A 30 -6.28 16.47 -0.05
CA GLN A 30 -4.93 16.40 -0.59
C GLN A 30 -4.56 14.92 -0.48
N ARG A 31 -4.63 14.25 -1.62
CA ARG A 31 -4.06 12.91 -1.77
C ARG A 31 -2.70 12.97 -1.07
N PRO A 32 -2.40 12.06 -0.11
CA PRO A 32 -1.11 12.05 0.53
C PRO A 32 -0.05 12.17 -0.57
N ALA A 33 0.89 13.09 -0.41
CA ALA A 33 1.94 13.30 -1.40
C ALA A 33 2.49 11.94 -1.81
N GLN A 34 2.45 11.66 -3.10
CA GLN A 34 2.88 10.37 -3.61
C GLN A 34 4.35 10.21 -3.20
N ASP A 35 4.67 9.12 -2.50
CA ASP A 35 6.04 8.84 -2.09
C ASP A 35 6.92 8.75 -3.35
N GLU A 36 7.83 9.70 -3.52
CA GLU A 36 8.70 9.82 -4.70
C GLU A 36 9.63 8.62 -4.89
N ARG A 37 9.83 7.83 -3.84
CA ARG A 37 10.59 6.58 -3.92
C ARG A 37 9.80 5.48 -4.63
N MET A 38 8.47 5.59 -4.65
CA MET A 38 7.60 4.60 -5.28
C MET A 38 7.57 4.81 -6.79
N TRP A 39 7.74 3.72 -7.52
CA TRP A 39 7.64 3.69 -8.97
C TRP A 39 6.64 2.63 -9.44
N GLN A 40 5.96 2.93 -10.52
CA GLN A 40 5.09 2.01 -11.28
C GLN A 40 5.24 2.33 -12.77
N PRO A 41 5.20 1.33 -13.66
CA PRO A 41 5.20 1.59 -15.09
C PRO A 41 3.96 2.39 -15.47
N THR A 42 4.16 3.42 -16.30
CA THR A 42 3.04 4.19 -16.86
C THR A 42 2.24 3.29 -17.78
N ARG A 43 0.91 3.40 -17.69
CA ARG A 43 -0.01 2.61 -18.51
C ARG A 43 -0.73 3.51 -19.50
N ASP A 44 -0.93 2.98 -20.70
CA ASP A 44 -1.77 3.61 -21.71
C ASP A 44 -3.27 3.55 -21.34
N LYS A 45 -4.11 4.11 -22.21
CA LYS A 45 -5.58 4.11 -22.00
C LYS A 45 -6.21 2.71 -22.01
N VAL A 46 -5.51 1.73 -22.58
CA VAL A 46 -5.94 0.32 -22.65
C VAL A 46 -5.45 -0.47 -21.45
N GLY A 47 -4.55 0.11 -20.64
CA GLY A 47 -3.99 -0.50 -19.43
C GLY A 47 -2.66 -1.22 -19.64
N ASN A 48 -2.04 -1.13 -20.84
CA ASN A 48 -0.73 -1.70 -21.14
C ASN A 48 0.38 -0.72 -20.72
N GLY A 49 1.47 -1.27 -20.21
CA GLY A 49 2.68 -0.52 -19.88
C GLY A 49 3.91 -1.37 -20.17
N TYR A 50 5.00 -0.71 -20.53
CA TYR A 50 6.27 -1.36 -20.77
C TYR A 50 7.38 -0.65 -19.99
N ALA A 51 8.20 -1.43 -19.30
CA ALA A 51 9.45 -1.00 -18.71
C ALA A 51 10.36 -2.20 -18.50
N VAL A 52 11.67 -1.95 -18.46
CA VAL A 52 12.68 -2.95 -18.12
C VAL A 52 13.24 -2.58 -16.76
N ILE A 53 13.14 -3.49 -15.81
CA ILE A 53 13.62 -3.32 -14.44
C ILE A 53 14.51 -4.48 -14.04
N ARG A 54 15.41 -4.25 -13.10
CA ARG A 54 16.17 -5.28 -12.41
C ARG A 54 15.80 -5.25 -10.93
N PHE A 55 15.37 -6.36 -10.38
CA PHE A 55 15.25 -6.51 -8.94
C PHE A 55 16.62 -6.46 -8.27
N LEU A 56 16.70 -5.87 -7.10
CA LEU A 56 17.95 -5.76 -6.35
C LEU A 56 17.95 -6.72 -5.17
N PRO A 57 19.12 -7.20 -4.74
CA PRO A 57 19.24 -8.03 -3.56
C PRO A 57 18.77 -7.29 -2.30
N GLY A 58 18.43 -8.05 -1.29
CA GLY A 58 18.13 -7.52 0.04
C GLY A 58 19.37 -6.96 0.73
N GLN A 59 19.15 -6.19 1.81
CA GLN A 59 20.24 -5.83 2.71
C GLN A 59 20.78 -7.06 3.42
N ALA A 60 22.04 -7.02 3.86
CA ALA A 60 22.73 -8.18 4.43
C ALA A 60 22.03 -8.81 5.66
N ASP A 61 21.28 -8.00 6.41
CA ASP A 61 20.54 -8.38 7.61
C ASP A 61 19.06 -8.67 7.34
N ALA A 62 18.58 -8.42 6.13
CA ALA A 62 17.18 -8.65 5.77
C ALA A 62 16.95 -10.12 5.35
N PRO A 63 15.92 -10.79 5.88
CA PRO A 63 15.64 -12.19 5.56
C PRO A 63 15.19 -12.41 4.11
N THR A 64 14.66 -11.37 3.45
CA THR A 64 14.18 -11.41 2.07
C THR A 64 14.42 -10.08 1.36
N PRO A 65 14.63 -10.08 0.02
CA PRO A 65 14.76 -8.85 -0.77
C PRO A 65 13.43 -8.13 -1.03
N TRP A 66 12.35 -8.59 -0.44
CA TRP A 66 11.02 -7.99 -0.55
C TRP A 66 10.33 -7.89 0.81
N VAL A 67 9.40 -6.95 0.93
CA VAL A 67 8.45 -6.84 2.04
C VAL A 67 7.07 -7.27 1.58
N ARG A 68 6.45 -8.17 2.32
CA ARG A 68 5.07 -8.62 2.11
C ARG A 68 4.14 -7.92 3.09
N TYR A 69 3.03 -7.36 2.60
CA TYR A 69 2.02 -6.75 3.45
C TYR A 69 0.61 -6.90 2.86
N TRP A 70 -0.38 -6.59 3.67
CA TRP A 70 -1.79 -6.57 3.27
C TRP A 70 -2.32 -5.14 3.33
N ASP A 71 -3.14 -4.77 2.35
CA ASP A 71 -3.89 -3.52 2.34
C ASP A 71 -5.38 -3.76 2.10
N HIS A 72 -6.20 -2.81 2.54
CA HIS A 72 -7.58 -2.67 2.16
C HIS A 72 -7.70 -1.51 1.18
N ALA A 73 -8.47 -1.68 0.11
CA ALA A 73 -8.76 -0.63 -0.85
C ALA A 73 -10.16 -0.86 -1.42
N PHE A 74 -11.14 -0.13 -0.93
CA PHE A 74 -12.53 -0.23 -1.37
C PHE A 74 -13.29 1.08 -1.14
N LYS A 75 -14.45 1.23 -1.78
CA LYS A 75 -15.35 2.34 -1.53
C LYS A 75 -16.30 2.01 -0.38
N GLY A 76 -16.39 2.92 0.59
CA GLY A 76 -17.36 2.85 1.67
C GLY A 76 -18.78 3.21 1.19
N PRO A 77 -19.79 3.11 2.07
CA PRO A 77 -21.18 3.45 1.73
C PRO A 77 -21.37 4.91 1.26
N SER A 78 -20.52 5.83 1.73
CA SER A 78 -20.51 7.23 1.30
C SER A 78 -19.88 7.46 -0.08
N GLY A 79 -19.38 6.41 -0.75
CA GLY A 79 -18.64 6.51 -2.00
C GLY A 79 -17.19 6.93 -1.86
N GLN A 80 -16.74 7.25 -0.65
CA GLN A 80 -15.34 7.58 -0.37
C GLN A 80 -14.47 6.32 -0.35
N TRP A 81 -13.21 6.47 -0.80
CA TRP A 81 -12.24 5.41 -0.74
C TRP A 81 -11.69 5.23 0.68
N TYR A 82 -11.69 4.00 1.14
CA TYR A 82 -10.94 3.54 2.30
C TYR A 82 -9.69 2.80 1.80
N ILE A 83 -8.51 3.37 2.03
CA ILE A 83 -7.22 2.80 1.60
C ILE A 83 -6.29 2.80 2.82
N GLU A 84 -6.14 1.63 3.44
CA GLU A 84 -5.35 1.48 4.66
C GLU A 84 -4.58 0.14 4.67
N LYS A 85 -3.44 0.14 5.36
CA LYS A 85 -2.68 -1.09 5.59
C LYS A 85 -3.37 -1.92 6.66
N SER A 86 -3.57 -3.21 6.37
CA SER A 86 -4.16 -4.14 7.33
C SER A 86 -3.17 -4.45 8.46
N LEU A 87 -3.64 -4.41 9.71
CA LEU A 87 -2.86 -4.73 10.91
C LEU A 87 -2.36 -6.19 10.90
N THR A 88 -3.00 -7.06 10.12
CA THR A 88 -2.52 -8.45 9.95
C THR A 88 -1.12 -8.51 9.33
N SER A 89 -0.66 -7.46 8.66
CA SER A 89 0.72 -7.35 8.17
C SER A 89 1.75 -7.35 9.30
N LEU A 90 1.34 -6.92 10.49
CA LEU A 90 2.14 -6.87 11.72
C LEU A 90 1.81 -8.03 12.68
N GLY A 91 1.06 -9.04 12.23
CA GLY A 91 0.59 -10.12 13.10
C GLY A 91 -0.46 -9.70 14.14
N LYS A 92 -1.05 -8.50 13.98
CA LYS A 92 -2.06 -7.98 14.92
C LYS A 92 -3.48 -8.22 14.40
N ALA A 93 -4.43 -8.25 15.33
CA ALA A 93 -5.85 -8.30 14.99
C ALA A 93 -6.25 -7.06 14.18
N ASP A 94 -6.99 -7.28 13.10
CA ASP A 94 -7.48 -6.23 12.20
C ASP A 94 -9.01 -6.22 12.24
N PRO A 95 -9.61 -5.15 12.80
CA PRO A 95 -11.06 -5.10 13.02
C PRO A 95 -11.88 -5.32 11.75
N LEU A 96 -11.41 -4.79 10.61
CA LEU A 96 -12.10 -4.96 9.32
C LEU A 96 -12.02 -6.42 8.83
N SER A 97 -10.88 -7.07 8.99
CA SER A 97 -10.73 -8.50 8.65
C SER A 97 -11.60 -9.39 9.53
N GLU A 98 -11.72 -9.06 10.83
CA GLU A 98 -12.60 -9.80 11.76
C GLU A 98 -14.08 -9.61 11.39
N LEU A 99 -14.51 -8.38 11.11
CA LEU A 99 -15.85 -8.08 10.63
C LEU A 99 -16.17 -8.85 9.34
N ASN A 100 -15.25 -8.82 8.39
CA ASN A 100 -15.40 -9.56 7.14
C ASN A 100 -15.51 -11.06 7.35
N SER A 101 -14.76 -11.62 8.30
CA SER A 101 -14.86 -13.05 8.66
C SER A 101 -16.22 -13.39 9.27
N LYS A 102 -16.74 -12.55 10.16
CA LYS A 102 -18.08 -12.73 10.74
C LYS A 102 -19.17 -12.68 9.66
N MET A 103 -19.10 -11.68 8.76
CA MET A 103 -20.06 -11.54 7.66
C MET A 103 -19.97 -12.69 6.65
N TRP A 104 -18.78 -13.18 6.37
CA TRP A 104 -18.61 -14.34 5.49
C TRP A 104 -19.26 -15.59 6.05
N ASN A 105 -19.13 -15.77 7.37
CA ASN A 105 -19.67 -16.95 8.09
C ASN A 105 -21.14 -16.80 8.45
N SER A 106 -21.80 -15.67 8.21
CA SER A 106 -23.25 -15.49 8.43
C SER A 106 -24.11 -16.39 7.51
N GLY A 107 -23.54 -16.86 6.41
CA GLY A 107 -24.27 -17.62 5.39
C GLY A 107 -25.08 -16.75 4.43
N VAL A 108 -25.21 -15.44 4.70
CA VAL A 108 -26.02 -14.49 3.90
C VAL A 108 -25.23 -14.07 2.66
N GLU A 109 -25.79 -14.23 1.47
CA GLU A 109 -25.08 -13.98 0.20
C GLU A 109 -24.82 -12.47 -0.03
N SER A 110 -25.68 -11.57 0.45
CA SER A 110 -25.43 -10.14 0.43
C SER A 110 -24.16 -9.75 1.22
N ASP A 111 -23.97 -10.37 2.39
CA ASP A 111 -22.78 -10.15 3.22
C ASP A 111 -21.51 -10.63 2.51
N LYS A 112 -21.56 -11.80 1.91
CA LYS A 112 -20.43 -12.32 1.11
C LYS A 112 -20.07 -11.40 -0.05
N THR A 113 -21.06 -10.79 -0.71
CA THR A 113 -20.83 -9.84 -1.79
C THR A 113 -20.09 -8.60 -1.30
N ILE A 114 -20.49 -8.05 -0.14
CA ILE A 114 -19.80 -6.94 0.51
C ILE A 114 -18.36 -7.33 0.87
N VAL A 115 -18.15 -8.50 1.45
CA VAL A 115 -16.82 -8.99 1.84
C VAL A 115 -15.91 -9.16 0.63
N ARG A 116 -16.42 -9.68 -0.51
CA ARG A 116 -15.63 -9.80 -1.76
C ARG A 116 -15.09 -8.45 -2.23
N GLN A 117 -15.86 -7.37 -2.06
CA GLN A 117 -15.45 -6.01 -2.48
C GLN A 117 -14.39 -5.40 -1.56
N ARG A 118 -14.42 -5.71 -0.26
CA ARG A 118 -13.54 -5.06 0.75
C ARG A 118 -12.53 -6.00 1.40
N LYS A 119 -12.34 -7.19 0.83
CA LYS A 119 -11.28 -8.09 1.26
C LYS A 119 -9.91 -7.43 1.12
N ARG A 120 -8.99 -7.80 2.03
CA ARG A 120 -7.61 -7.33 1.95
C ARG A 120 -6.89 -7.87 0.72
N ASN A 121 -5.99 -7.06 0.17
CA ASN A 121 -5.14 -7.40 -0.97
C ASN A 121 -3.73 -7.70 -0.49
N LEU A 122 -3.13 -8.75 -1.02
CA LEU A 122 -1.73 -9.08 -0.79
C LEU A 122 -0.84 -8.26 -1.72
N ARG A 123 0.16 -7.59 -1.14
CA ARG A 123 1.12 -6.74 -1.84
C ARG A 123 2.54 -7.10 -1.46
N TYR A 124 3.43 -6.83 -2.37
CA TYR A 124 4.86 -6.94 -2.20
C TYR A 124 5.52 -5.63 -2.61
N ILE A 125 6.61 -5.29 -1.94
CA ILE A 125 7.48 -4.17 -2.32
C ILE A 125 8.91 -4.69 -2.35
N ALA A 126 9.64 -4.35 -3.40
CA ALA A 126 11.07 -4.63 -3.53
C ALA A 126 11.79 -3.42 -4.13
N ASN A 127 13.10 -3.34 -3.89
CA ASN A 127 13.95 -2.39 -4.57
C ASN A 127 14.18 -2.87 -6.02
N VAL A 128 14.09 -1.94 -6.96
CA VAL A 128 14.37 -2.20 -8.36
C VAL A 128 15.25 -1.09 -8.93
N LEU A 129 16.17 -1.46 -9.81
CA LEU A 129 16.87 -0.53 -10.71
C LEU A 129 16.05 -0.42 -12.01
N ILE A 130 15.71 0.78 -12.41
CA ILE A 130 14.99 1.04 -13.66
C ILE A 130 16.02 1.06 -14.79
N ILE A 131 15.96 0.09 -15.68
CA ILE A 131 16.85 -0.03 -16.83
C ILE A 131 16.31 0.77 -18.01
N SER A 132 15.02 0.64 -18.28
CA SER A 132 14.35 1.40 -19.34
C SER A 132 12.91 1.71 -18.94
N ASP A 133 12.53 2.98 -19.05
CA ASP A 133 11.18 3.51 -18.84
C ASP A 133 10.85 4.50 -19.95
N PRO A 134 10.47 4.03 -21.16
CA PRO A 134 10.23 4.89 -22.30
C PRO A 134 9.17 5.97 -22.07
N ALA A 135 8.22 5.73 -21.16
CA ALA A 135 7.20 6.71 -20.79
C ALA A 135 7.73 7.83 -19.90
N ASN A 136 8.80 7.55 -19.12
CA ASN A 136 9.43 8.50 -18.21
C ASN A 136 10.95 8.25 -18.15
N PRO A 137 11.73 8.66 -19.16
CA PRO A 137 13.17 8.38 -19.23
C PRO A 137 13.98 8.94 -18.05
N ALA A 138 13.45 9.94 -17.35
CA ALA A 138 14.08 10.51 -16.14
C ALA A 138 14.22 9.49 -14.99
N ASN A 139 13.46 8.40 -15.02
CA ASN A 139 13.56 7.34 -14.03
C ASN A 139 14.72 6.36 -14.32
N GLU A 140 15.21 6.32 -15.55
CA GLU A 140 16.24 5.36 -15.95
C GLU A 140 17.54 5.57 -15.17
N GLY A 141 18.14 4.46 -14.74
CA GLY A 141 19.32 4.45 -13.87
C GLY A 141 19.01 4.71 -12.39
N GLN A 142 17.76 4.99 -12.00
CA GLN A 142 17.39 5.21 -10.60
C GLN A 142 16.96 3.92 -9.91
N VAL A 143 17.27 3.85 -8.61
CA VAL A 143 16.76 2.82 -7.72
C VAL A 143 15.45 3.32 -7.11
N LYS A 144 14.38 2.56 -7.27
CA LYS A 144 13.04 2.89 -6.79
C LYS A 144 12.40 1.70 -6.06
N LEU A 145 11.34 1.97 -5.30
CA LEU A 145 10.50 0.96 -4.69
C LEU A 145 9.38 0.56 -5.67
N TYR A 146 9.35 -0.70 -6.04
CA TYR A 146 8.31 -1.24 -6.91
C TYR A 146 7.30 -2.05 -6.10
N ARG A 147 6.03 -1.64 -6.16
CA ARG A 147 4.91 -2.37 -5.53
C ARG A 147 4.23 -3.26 -6.54
N PHE A 148 4.14 -4.55 -6.24
CA PHE A 148 3.53 -5.54 -7.13
C PHE A 148 2.62 -6.51 -6.37
N GLY A 149 1.79 -7.23 -7.11
CA GLY A 149 0.83 -8.18 -6.56
C GLY A 149 1.31 -9.63 -6.67
N LYS A 150 0.45 -10.55 -6.18
CA LYS A 150 0.72 -11.99 -6.15
C LYS A 150 1.12 -12.56 -7.52
N LYS A 151 0.48 -12.14 -8.62
CA LYS A 151 0.79 -12.67 -9.96
C LYS A 151 2.25 -12.47 -10.39
N ILE A 152 2.84 -11.30 -10.07
CA ILE A 152 4.25 -11.04 -10.36
C ILE A 152 5.12 -11.83 -9.41
N PHE A 153 4.74 -11.89 -8.13
CA PHE A 153 5.48 -12.67 -7.13
C PHE A 153 5.54 -14.15 -7.51
N ASP A 154 4.41 -14.73 -7.92
CA ASP A 154 4.37 -16.13 -8.35
C ASP A 154 5.34 -16.38 -9.54
N LYS A 155 5.37 -15.49 -10.54
CA LYS A 155 6.32 -15.60 -11.66
C LYS A 155 7.79 -15.52 -11.22
N ILE A 156 8.09 -14.70 -10.21
CA ILE A 156 9.43 -14.65 -9.60
C ILE A 156 9.76 -15.99 -8.94
N MET A 157 8.82 -16.55 -8.18
CA MET A 157 9.03 -17.84 -7.52
C MET A 157 9.15 -18.98 -8.54
N ASP A 158 8.34 -18.98 -9.59
CA ASP A 158 8.42 -19.97 -10.67
C ASP A 158 9.79 -19.92 -11.37
N SER A 159 10.37 -18.75 -11.58
CA SER A 159 11.72 -18.64 -12.16
C SER A 159 12.82 -19.16 -11.23
N MET A 160 12.63 -19.07 -9.92
CA MET A 160 13.57 -19.59 -8.92
C MET A 160 13.43 -21.12 -8.72
N GLN A 161 12.24 -21.65 -8.96
CA GLN A 161 11.91 -23.07 -8.84
C GLN A 161 11.16 -23.54 -10.10
N PRO A 162 11.88 -23.70 -11.22
CA PRO A 162 11.26 -24.11 -12.48
C PRO A 162 10.60 -25.48 -12.36
N GLN A 163 9.48 -25.65 -13.05
CA GLN A 163 8.68 -26.88 -13.00
C GLN A 163 9.25 -27.98 -13.90
N PHE A 164 10.07 -27.63 -14.88
CA PHE A 164 10.64 -28.56 -15.85
C PHE A 164 12.10 -28.87 -15.55
N PRO A 165 12.55 -30.14 -15.67
CA PRO A 165 13.91 -30.55 -15.31
C PRO A 165 15.01 -29.94 -16.19
N ASP A 166 14.70 -29.51 -17.38
CA ASP A 166 15.61 -28.89 -18.36
C ASP A 166 15.74 -27.35 -18.17
N GLU A 167 14.88 -26.74 -17.36
CA GLU A 167 14.98 -25.33 -17.02
C GLU A 167 15.98 -25.10 -15.88
N LYS A 168 16.84 -24.10 -16.06
CA LYS A 168 17.77 -23.68 -15.01
C LYS A 168 17.11 -22.69 -14.06
N PRO A 169 17.23 -22.89 -12.73
CA PRO A 169 16.77 -21.89 -11.76
C PRO A 169 17.43 -20.53 -12.00
N VAL A 170 16.64 -19.50 -12.02
CA VAL A 170 17.11 -18.10 -12.13
C VAL A 170 16.65 -17.34 -10.89
N ASN A 171 17.59 -16.75 -10.17
CA ASN A 171 17.27 -15.86 -9.06
C ASN A 171 17.16 -14.40 -9.58
N PRO A 172 15.96 -13.83 -9.72
CA PRO A 172 15.80 -12.44 -10.22
C PRO A 172 16.40 -11.38 -9.31
N PHE A 173 16.74 -11.72 -8.07
CA PHE A 173 17.35 -10.81 -7.09
C PHE A 173 18.87 -10.92 -7.05
N ASP A 174 19.45 -11.78 -7.87
CA ASP A 174 20.90 -11.91 -7.97
C ASP A 174 21.47 -10.87 -8.93
N MET A 175 22.61 -10.32 -8.57
CA MET A 175 23.30 -9.29 -9.38
C MET A 175 24.22 -9.91 -10.44
N TRP A 176 24.52 -11.21 -10.33
CA TRP A 176 25.52 -11.93 -11.14
C TRP A 176 24.92 -12.99 -12.05
#